data_25661e6128c70404dac5e355c315ba79
#
_entry.id   25661e6128c70404dac5e355c315ba79
#
_cell.length_a   1.000
_cell.length_b   1.000
_cell.length_c   1.000
_cell.angle_alpha   90.00
_cell.angle_beta   90.00
_cell.angle_gamma   90.00
#
_symmetry.space_group_name_H-M   'P 1'
#
loop_
_entity.id
_entity.type
_entity.pdbx_description
1 polymer ?
#
loop_
_entity_poly.entity_id
_entity_poly.type
_entity_poly.pdbx_seq_one_letter_code
_entity_poly.pdbx_strand_id
1 'polypeptide(L)'
;MIKKNTITHGDSLELLKKIPDKSIDLVFADPPYNLQLRDTLYRPDQTTVEAVTNDWDKFETYKAYDEFCLIWLKECKRVLKDGGALWVIGSYHNILRLGTSIQNLGFWILNDIIWHKTNPMPNFRGTRFTNAHETLLWCTTSRKAKYTFNYQNLKELNDGKQMRSDW
;
A
#
# COMPACT_ATOMS: atom_id res chain seq x y z
N MET A 1 -6.08 -7.79 23.65
CA MET A 1 -6.51 -6.53 23.00
C MET A 1 -5.29 -5.66 22.76
N ILE A 2 -5.08 -5.14 21.56
CA ILE A 2 -3.95 -4.25 21.27
C ILE A 2 -4.20 -2.90 21.95
N LYS A 3 -3.16 -2.38 22.63
CA LYS A 3 -3.25 -1.10 23.34
C LYS A 3 -3.28 0.05 22.32
N LYS A 4 -4.13 1.04 22.53
CA LYS A 4 -4.20 2.25 21.70
C LYS A 4 -2.93 3.13 21.85
N ASN A 5 -2.60 3.89 20.84
CA ASN A 5 -1.46 4.83 20.83
C ASN A 5 -0.12 4.16 21.16
N THR A 6 0.11 2.97 20.59
CA THR A 6 1.35 2.21 20.77
C THR A 6 1.86 1.69 19.44
N ILE A 7 3.17 1.54 19.35
CA ILE A 7 3.83 0.78 18.28
C ILE A 7 3.97 -0.65 18.78
N THR A 8 3.53 -1.62 17.97
CA THR A 8 3.61 -3.04 18.30
C THR A 8 4.45 -3.74 17.23
N HIS A 9 5.56 -4.32 17.62
CA HIS A 9 6.40 -5.14 16.74
C HIS A 9 5.89 -6.59 16.74
N GLY A 10 5.84 -7.21 15.56
CA GLY A 10 5.44 -8.61 15.40
C GLY A 10 4.87 -8.91 14.03
N ASP A 11 4.50 -10.16 13.80
CA ASP A 11 3.80 -10.58 12.58
C ASP A 11 2.43 -9.88 12.51
N SER A 12 2.23 -9.14 11.44
CA SER A 12 1.00 -8.36 11.22
C SER A 12 -0.25 -9.25 11.10
N LEU A 13 -0.12 -10.47 10.55
CA LEU A 13 -1.23 -11.40 10.44
C LEU A 13 -1.71 -11.86 11.82
N GLU A 14 -0.77 -12.16 12.73
CA GLU A 14 -1.09 -12.54 14.11
C GLU A 14 -1.58 -11.36 14.96
N LEU A 15 -1.07 -10.16 14.68
CA LEU A 15 -1.49 -8.95 15.39
C LEU A 15 -2.90 -8.50 14.96
N LEU A 16 -3.22 -8.54 13.68
CA LEU A 16 -4.54 -8.19 13.17
C LEU A 16 -5.65 -9.05 13.79
N LYS A 17 -5.42 -10.35 13.98
CA LYS A 17 -6.37 -11.26 14.64
C LYS A 17 -6.78 -10.81 16.05
N LYS A 18 -5.94 -10.04 16.74
CA LYS A 18 -6.19 -9.52 18.10
C LYS A 18 -7.03 -8.24 18.11
N ILE A 19 -7.28 -7.65 16.95
CA ILE A 19 -8.10 -6.45 16.78
C ILE A 19 -9.56 -6.87 16.63
N PRO A 20 -10.51 -6.28 17.40
CA PRO A 20 -11.91 -6.58 17.24
C PRO A 20 -12.46 -6.22 15.86
N ASP A 21 -13.49 -6.93 15.43
CA ASP A 21 -14.22 -6.61 14.20
C ASP A 21 -14.78 -5.18 14.25
N LYS A 22 -14.79 -4.52 13.09
CA LYS A 22 -15.42 -3.20 12.89
C LYS A 22 -15.01 -2.15 13.93
N SER A 23 -13.75 -2.16 14.33
CA SER A 23 -13.24 -1.27 15.40
C SER A 23 -12.29 -0.17 14.90
N ILE A 24 -11.81 -0.29 13.67
CA ILE A 24 -10.79 0.60 13.07
C ILE A 24 -11.43 1.52 12.04
N ASP A 25 -11.10 2.80 12.09
CA ASP A 25 -11.58 3.81 11.15
C ASP A 25 -10.74 3.88 9.88
N LEU A 26 -9.42 3.66 10.02
CA LEU A 26 -8.44 3.76 8.94
C LEU A 26 -7.38 2.67 9.07
N VAL A 27 -7.09 1.99 7.98
CA VAL A 27 -5.88 1.18 7.79
C VAL A 27 -5.03 1.84 6.72
N PHE A 28 -3.75 2.10 7.03
CA PHE A 28 -2.74 2.45 6.04
C PHE A 28 -1.72 1.31 6.00
N ALA A 29 -1.57 0.68 4.83
CA ALA A 29 -0.72 -0.49 4.66
C ALA A 29 0.39 -0.23 3.65
N ASP A 30 1.62 -0.58 4.05
CA ASP A 30 2.80 -0.65 3.20
C ASP A 30 3.31 -2.11 3.20
N PRO A 31 2.69 -2.97 2.37
CA PRO A 31 3.00 -4.40 2.36
C PRO A 31 4.30 -4.71 1.62
N PRO A 32 4.85 -5.93 1.74
CA PRO A 32 5.94 -6.39 0.89
C PRO A 32 5.66 -6.14 -0.59
N TYR A 33 6.67 -5.66 -1.33
CA TYR A 33 6.54 -5.31 -2.75
C TYR A 33 6.80 -6.48 -3.70
N ASN A 34 7.34 -7.58 -3.16
CA ASN A 34 7.78 -8.74 -3.95
C ASN A 34 8.76 -8.31 -5.06
N LEU A 35 9.79 -7.56 -4.70
CA LEU A 35 10.70 -6.91 -5.64
C LEU A 35 11.45 -7.90 -6.53
N GLN A 36 11.58 -9.17 -6.12
CA GLN A 36 12.22 -10.26 -6.88
C GLN A 36 13.60 -9.87 -7.42
N LEU A 37 14.37 -9.15 -6.63
CA LEU A 37 15.73 -8.78 -6.99
C LEU A 37 16.59 -10.05 -6.97
N ARG A 38 17.02 -10.47 -8.17
CA ARG A 38 17.81 -11.71 -8.34
C ARG A 38 19.30 -11.49 -8.14
N ASP A 39 19.77 -10.25 -8.36
CA ASP A 39 21.18 -9.91 -8.38
C ASP A 39 21.48 -8.71 -7.50
N THR A 40 22.73 -8.64 -7.03
CA THR A 40 23.25 -7.44 -6.36
C THR A 40 23.23 -6.26 -7.34
N LEU A 41 22.60 -5.17 -6.95
CA LEU A 41 22.59 -3.94 -7.73
C LEU A 41 23.83 -3.12 -7.41
N TYR A 42 24.53 -2.68 -8.46
CA TYR A 42 25.69 -1.79 -8.35
C TYR A 42 25.32 -0.40 -8.84
N ARG A 43 25.83 0.62 -8.14
CA ARG A 43 25.81 1.99 -8.65
C ARG A 43 26.87 2.17 -9.75
N PRO A 44 26.83 3.28 -10.52
CA PRO A 44 27.85 3.57 -11.54
C PRO A 44 29.29 3.63 -10.97
N ASP A 45 29.44 3.99 -9.69
CA ASP A 45 30.71 4.06 -8.96
C ASP A 45 31.18 2.71 -8.40
N GLN A 46 30.55 1.58 -8.82
CA GLN A 46 30.80 0.21 -8.36
C GLN A 46 30.41 -0.06 -6.90
N THR A 47 29.81 0.87 -6.19
CA THR A 47 29.27 0.61 -4.85
C THR A 47 27.99 -0.20 -4.94
N THR A 48 27.78 -1.10 -3.97
CA THR A 48 26.56 -1.91 -3.90
C THR A 48 25.38 -1.06 -3.44
N VAL A 49 24.22 -1.28 -4.04
CA VAL A 49 22.96 -0.80 -3.50
C VAL A 49 22.49 -1.82 -2.48
N GLU A 50 22.32 -1.41 -1.24
CA GLU A 50 21.57 -2.21 -0.26
C GLU A 50 20.11 -2.25 -0.72
N ALA A 51 19.80 -3.23 -1.54
CA ALA A 51 18.43 -3.52 -1.91
C ALA A 51 17.80 -4.40 -0.82
N VAL A 52 16.49 -4.31 -0.66
CA VAL A 52 15.76 -5.19 0.25
C VAL A 52 15.94 -6.63 -0.21
N THR A 53 16.83 -7.36 0.46
CA THR A 53 17.10 -8.80 0.22
C THR A 53 16.46 -9.69 1.28
N ASN A 54 15.63 -9.11 2.13
CA ASN A 54 14.99 -9.79 3.25
C ASN A 54 14.00 -10.84 2.77
N ASP A 55 13.98 -11.98 3.44
CA ASP A 55 13.13 -13.13 3.07
C ASP A 55 11.63 -12.80 3.14
N TRP A 56 11.22 -11.85 3.98
CA TRP A 56 9.83 -11.42 4.08
C TRP A 56 9.30 -10.70 2.83
N ASP A 57 10.16 -10.20 1.93
CA ASP A 57 9.78 -9.57 0.65
C ASP A 57 10.01 -10.51 -0.55
N LYS A 58 10.26 -11.79 -0.31
CA LYS A 58 10.49 -12.79 -1.34
C LYS A 58 9.37 -13.81 -1.36
N PHE A 59 8.72 -13.95 -2.49
CA PHE A 59 7.71 -14.97 -2.72
C PHE A 59 8.14 -15.83 -3.90
N GLU A 60 8.03 -17.14 -3.77
CA GLU A 60 8.44 -18.10 -4.82
C GLU A 60 7.63 -17.90 -6.11
N THR A 61 6.36 -17.57 -5.97
CA THR A 61 5.44 -17.39 -7.09
C THR A 61 4.52 -16.18 -6.86
N TYR A 62 3.99 -15.63 -7.94
CA TYR A 62 2.93 -14.64 -7.83
C TYR A 62 1.66 -15.18 -7.16
N LYS A 63 1.40 -16.48 -7.27
CA LYS A 63 0.28 -17.11 -6.57
C LYS A 63 0.47 -17.06 -5.06
N ALA A 64 1.66 -17.39 -4.56
CA ALA A 64 1.98 -17.29 -3.13
C ALA A 64 1.85 -15.85 -2.62
N TYR A 65 2.29 -14.88 -3.43
CA TYR A 65 2.11 -13.46 -3.10
C TYR A 65 0.63 -13.06 -3.04
N ASP A 66 -0.18 -13.49 -4.01
CA ASP A 66 -1.61 -13.19 -4.04
C ASP A 66 -2.33 -13.82 -2.84
N GLU A 67 -1.98 -15.05 -2.47
CA GLU A 67 -2.53 -15.72 -1.28
C GLU A 67 -2.18 -14.97 0.00
N PHE A 68 -0.93 -14.55 0.16
CA PHE A 68 -0.51 -13.68 1.27
C PHE A 68 -1.32 -12.39 1.30
N CYS A 69 -1.46 -11.70 0.16
CA CYS A 69 -2.23 -10.47 0.07
C CYS A 69 -3.70 -10.67 0.46
N LEU A 70 -4.32 -11.74 0.02
CA LEU A 70 -5.70 -12.05 0.37
C LEU A 70 -5.89 -12.26 1.87
N ILE A 71 -4.92 -12.85 2.56
CA ILE A 71 -5.02 -13.12 4.01
C ILE A 71 -5.07 -11.81 4.79
N TRP A 72 -4.07 -10.93 4.63
CA TRP A 72 -4.05 -9.68 5.40
C TRP A 72 -5.13 -8.69 4.97
N LEU A 73 -5.50 -8.65 3.69
CA LEU A 73 -6.59 -7.80 3.21
C LEU A 73 -7.96 -8.23 3.78
N LYS A 74 -8.20 -9.54 3.94
CA LYS A 74 -9.41 -10.05 4.63
C LYS A 74 -9.47 -9.56 6.07
N GLU A 75 -8.34 -9.63 6.78
CA GLU A 75 -8.27 -9.13 8.15
C GLU A 75 -8.46 -7.61 8.21
N CYS A 76 -7.87 -6.84 7.28
CA CYS A 76 -8.14 -5.40 7.18
C CYS A 76 -9.63 -5.12 6.98
N LYS A 77 -10.29 -5.89 6.11
CA LYS A 77 -11.73 -5.74 5.88
C LYS A 77 -12.56 -6.08 7.13
N ARG A 78 -12.17 -7.09 7.89
CA ARG A 78 -12.84 -7.50 9.12
C ARG A 78 -12.75 -6.41 10.20
N VAL A 79 -11.58 -5.84 10.39
CA VAL A 79 -11.35 -4.86 11.48
C VAL A 79 -11.87 -3.47 11.14
N LEU A 80 -12.00 -3.11 9.85
CA LEU A 80 -12.51 -1.82 9.43
C LEU A 80 -14.01 -1.70 9.73
N LYS A 81 -14.42 -0.55 10.25
CA LYS A 81 -15.82 -0.14 10.35
C LYS A 81 -16.48 -0.07 8.97
N ASP A 82 -17.80 -0.11 8.90
CA ASP A 82 -18.54 -0.09 7.63
C ASP A 82 -18.22 1.13 6.75
N GLY A 83 -17.91 2.28 7.34
CA GLY A 83 -17.41 3.48 6.65
C GLY A 83 -15.91 3.70 6.72
N GLY A 84 -15.16 2.71 7.17
CA GLY A 84 -13.72 2.78 7.32
C GLY A 84 -12.99 2.84 5.98
N ALA A 85 -11.79 3.41 6.00
CA ALA A 85 -10.95 3.58 4.83
C ALA A 85 -9.73 2.64 4.86
N LEU A 86 -9.41 2.06 3.70
CA LEU A 86 -8.18 1.33 3.44
C LEU A 86 -7.32 2.14 2.48
N TRP A 87 -6.08 2.41 2.88
CA TRP A 87 -5.04 2.95 2.01
C TRP A 87 -3.93 1.92 1.89
N VAL A 88 -3.54 1.62 0.65
CA VAL A 88 -2.45 0.67 0.37
C VAL A 88 -1.48 1.33 -0.58
N ILE A 89 -0.22 1.44 -0.18
CA ILE A 89 0.85 1.92 -1.04
C ILE A 89 1.53 0.76 -1.75
N GLY A 90 1.99 0.99 -2.96
CA GLY A 90 2.77 0.04 -3.72
C GLY A 90 3.40 0.65 -4.96
N SER A 91 4.27 -0.11 -5.59
CA SER A 91 4.91 0.25 -6.86
C SER A 91 4.32 -0.58 -8.01
N TYR A 92 4.85 -0.34 -9.22
CA TYR A 92 4.48 -1.15 -10.40
C TYR A 92 4.71 -2.67 -10.24
N HIS A 93 5.51 -3.09 -9.24
CA HIS A 93 5.76 -4.51 -8.97
C HIS A 93 4.54 -5.23 -8.41
N ASN A 94 3.75 -4.56 -7.57
CA ASN A 94 2.71 -5.21 -6.77
C ASN A 94 1.33 -4.54 -6.84
N ILE A 95 1.25 -3.24 -7.17
CA ILE A 95 0.00 -2.47 -7.01
C ILE A 95 -1.16 -3.02 -7.85
N LEU A 96 -0.90 -3.55 -9.05
CA LEU A 96 -1.94 -4.12 -9.91
C LEU A 96 -2.53 -5.41 -9.30
N ARG A 97 -1.69 -6.25 -8.67
CA ARG A 97 -2.13 -7.46 -7.98
C ARG A 97 -2.89 -7.14 -6.70
N LEU A 98 -2.41 -6.15 -5.95
CA LEU A 98 -3.11 -5.63 -4.78
C LEU A 98 -4.48 -5.08 -5.17
N GLY A 99 -4.57 -4.27 -6.23
CA GLY A 99 -5.82 -3.73 -6.74
C GLY A 99 -6.82 -4.83 -7.11
N THR A 100 -6.37 -5.87 -7.79
CA THR A 100 -7.21 -7.04 -8.11
C THR A 100 -7.71 -7.74 -6.85
N SER A 101 -6.84 -8.02 -5.89
CA SER A 101 -7.19 -8.67 -4.62
C SER A 101 -8.17 -7.83 -3.79
N ILE A 102 -7.97 -6.52 -3.74
CA ILE A 102 -8.84 -5.54 -3.09
C ILE A 102 -10.25 -5.59 -3.69
N GLN A 103 -10.36 -5.55 -5.04
CA GLN A 103 -11.64 -5.60 -5.73
C GLN A 103 -12.33 -6.95 -5.54
N ASN A 104 -11.61 -8.07 -5.63
CA ASN A 104 -12.14 -9.42 -5.42
C ASN A 104 -12.70 -9.61 -4.02
N LEU A 105 -12.13 -8.94 -3.01
CA LEU A 105 -12.64 -8.93 -1.65
C LEU A 105 -13.84 -7.99 -1.47
N GLY A 106 -14.27 -7.29 -2.52
CA GLY A 106 -15.42 -6.39 -2.50
C GLY A 106 -15.17 -5.06 -1.78
N PHE A 107 -13.94 -4.63 -1.67
CA PHE A 107 -13.65 -3.22 -1.41
C PHE A 107 -14.03 -2.38 -2.63
N TRP A 108 -14.33 -1.11 -2.40
CA TRP A 108 -14.58 -0.16 -3.45
C TRP A 108 -13.43 0.85 -3.53
N ILE A 109 -12.67 0.82 -4.63
CA ILE A 109 -11.59 1.77 -4.88
C ILE A 109 -12.22 3.12 -5.20
N LEU A 110 -11.86 4.15 -4.44
CA LEU A 110 -12.32 5.53 -4.61
C LEU A 110 -11.38 6.29 -5.56
N ASN A 111 -10.08 6.17 -5.32
CA ASN A 111 -9.03 6.73 -6.19
C ASN A 111 -7.77 5.87 -6.15
N ASP A 112 -7.02 5.94 -7.22
CA ASP A 112 -5.58 5.75 -7.26
C ASP A 112 -4.90 7.12 -7.13
N ILE A 113 -3.91 7.21 -6.27
CA ILE A 113 -3.17 8.45 -6.02
C ILE A 113 -1.72 8.22 -6.43
N ILE A 114 -1.17 9.12 -7.22
CA ILE A 114 0.21 9.10 -7.66
C ILE A 114 1.04 9.97 -6.72
N TRP A 115 1.93 9.33 -5.98
CA TRP A 115 2.89 10.03 -5.14
C TRP A 115 4.20 10.20 -5.89
N HIS A 116 4.48 11.43 -6.34
CA HIS A 116 5.71 11.76 -7.06
C HIS A 116 6.93 11.73 -6.15
N LYS A 117 7.97 11.04 -6.60
CA LYS A 117 9.27 11.05 -5.92
C LYS A 117 10.09 12.24 -6.39
N THR A 118 10.51 13.07 -5.47
CA THR A 118 11.38 14.23 -5.78
C THR A 118 12.81 13.82 -6.12
N ASN A 119 13.25 12.64 -5.65
CA ASN A 119 14.58 12.11 -5.87
C ASN A 119 14.52 10.62 -6.24
N PRO A 120 13.96 10.26 -7.42
CA PRO A 120 13.86 8.87 -7.84
C PRO A 120 15.23 8.29 -8.19
N MET A 121 15.46 7.04 -7.81
CA MET A 121 16.69 6.33 -8.20
C MET A 121 16.72 6.12 -9.71
N PRO A 122 17.77 6.57 -10.41
CA PRO A 122 17.86 6.43 -11.86
C PRO A 122 17.97 4.95 -12.29
N ASN A 123 17.51 4.67 -13.50
CA ASN A 123 17.80 3.38 -14.13
C ASN A 123 19.22 3.40 -14.70
N PHE A 124 20.19 2.84 -13.99
CA PHE A 124 21.61 2.89 -14.34
C PHE A 124 21.93 2.22 -15.66
N ARG A 125 21.14 1.25 -16.12
CA ARG A 125 21.33 0.57 -17.41
C ARG A 125 20.71 1.33 -18.59
N GLY A 126 19.88 2.35 -18.34
CA GLY A 126 19.21 3.12 -19.39
C GLY A 126 18.24 2.30 -20.27
N THR A 127 17.76 1.16 -19.78
CA THR A 127 16.92 0.21 -20.54
C THR A 127 15.42 0.38 -20.32
N ARG A 128 15.02 1.24 -19.40
CA ARG A 128 13.63 1.56 -19.05
C ARG A 128 13.56 2.93 -18.39
N PHE A 129 12.33 3.42 -18.22
CA PHE A 129 12.10 4.68 -17.49
C PHE A 129 12.51 4.57 -16.03
N THR A 130 12.92 5.69 -15.44
CA THR A 130 13.10 5.83 -14.00
C THR A 130 11.75 5.73 -13.31
N ASN A 131 11.66 4.90 -12.25
CA ASN A 131 10.43 4.80 -11.45
C ASN A 131 10.30 6.00 -10.52
N ALA A 132 9.58 7.02 -10.97
CA ALA A 132 9.49 8.32 -10.32
C ALA A 132 8.23 8.51 -9.47
N HIS A 133 7.48 7.45 -9.19
CA HIS A 133 6.30 7.52 -8.33
C HIS A 133 6.02 6.20 -7.59
N GLU A 134 5.23 6.31 -6.54
CA GLU A 134 4.49 5.20 -5.95
C GLU A 134 3.00 5.44 -6.19
N THR A 135 2.22 4.37 -6.14
CA THR A 135 0.76 4.44 -6.26
C THR A 135 0.12 4.08 -4.92
N LEU A 136 -0.83 4.91 -4.47
CA LEU A 136 -1.65 4.58 -3.33
C LEU A 136 -3.08 4.29 -3.81
N LEU A 137 -3.65 3.18 -3.35
CA LEU A 137 -5.06 2.88 -3.57
C LEU A 137 -5.84 3.31 -2.34
N TRP A 138 -6.75 4.26 -2.51
CA TRP A 138 -7.71 4.65 -1.50
C TRP A 138 -9.03 3.93 -1.71
N CYS A 139 -9.45 3.18 -0.70
CA CYS A 139 -10.60 2.30 -0.79
C CYS A 139 -11.53 2.46 0.41
N THR A 140 -12.79 2.13 0.21
CA THR A 140 -13.75 1.93 1.29
C THR A 140 -14.27 0.48 1.30
N THR A 141 -14.93 0.07 2.38
CA THR A 141 -15.30 -1.33 2.63
C THR A 141 -16.32 -1.90 1.64
N SER A 142 -17.10 -1.05 0.95
CA SER A 142 -18.04 -1.44 -0.11
C SER A 142 -18.48 -0.23 -0.93
N ARG A 143 -19.08 -0.47 -2.09
CA ARG A 143 -19.64 0.59 -2.96
C ARG A 143 -20.71 1.47 -2.26
N LYS A 144 -21.41 0.91 -1.27
CA LYS A 144 -22.49 1.60 -0.55
C LYS A 144 -22.02 2.22 0.77
N ALA A 145 -20.76 2.06 1.13
CA ALA A 145 -20.24 2.57 2.39
C ALA A 145 -20.24 4.10 2.41
N LYS A 146 -20.63 4.65 3.55
CA LYS A 146 -20.51 6.10 3.80
C LYS A 146 -19.14 6.36 4.41
N TYR A 147 -18.24 6.92 3.63
CA TYR A 147 -16.88 7.26 4.05
C TYR A 147 -16.76 8.75 4.36
N THR A 148 -15.74 9.11 5.13
CA THR A 148 -15.42 10.51 5.45
C THR A 148 -14.46 11.07 4.39
N PHE A 149 -14.79 12.24 3.84
CA PHE A 149 -13.92 13.00 2.96
C PHE A 149 -14.03 14.49 3.29
N ASN A 150 -12.97 15.06 3.82
CA ASN A 150 -12.95 16.43 4.31
C ASN A 150 -12.70 17.43 3.15
N TYR A 151 -13.63 17.47 2.21
CA TYR A 151 -13.50 18.22 0.95
C TYR A 151 -13.11 19.68 1.14
N GLN A 152 -13.75 20.40 2.06
CA GLN A 152 -13.49 21.82 2.28
C GLN A 152 -12.07 22.06 2.83
N ASN A 153 -11.65 21.30 3.81
CA ASN A 153 -10.30 21.39 4.38
C ASN A 153 -9.23 21.11 3.32
N LEU A 154 -9.45 20.08 2.49
CA LEU A 154 -8.52 19.75 1.40
C LEU A 154 -8.46 20.87 0.35
N LYS A 155 -9.59 21.51 0.06
CA LYS A 155 -9.67 22.65 -0.83
C LYS A 155 -8.91 23.86 -0.30
N GLU A 156 -9.05 24.16 0.99
CA GLU A 156 -8.30 25.22 1.67
C GLU A 156 -6.80 24.99 1.62
N LEU A 157 -6.35 23.73 1.84
CA LEU A 157 -4.94 23.34 1.72
C LEU A 157 -4.38 23.41 0.29
N ASN A 158 -5.24 23.52 -0.73
CA ASN A 158 -4.89 23.58 -2.15
C ASN A 158 -5.36 24.88 -2.80
N ASP A 159 -5.12 26.02 -2.16
CA ASP A 159 -5.42 27.36 -2.67
C ASP A 159 -6.86 27.52 -3.18
N GLY A 160 -7.82 26.95 -2.49
CA GLY A 160 -9.24 26.99 -2.86
C GLY A 160 -9.65 26.09 -4.04
N LYS A 161 -8.73 25.27 -4.56
CA LYS A 161 -8.98 24.33 -5.66
C LYS A 161 -9.20 22.90 -5.14
N GLN A 162 -9.96 22.12 -5.88
CA GLN A 162 -10.09 20.69 -5.55
C GLN A 162 -8.74 20.00 -5.58
N MET A 163 -8.45 19.20 -4.53
CA MET A 163 -7.24 18.36 -4.48
C MET A 163 -7.27 17.34 -5.62
N ARG A 164 -6.13 17.16 -6.26
CA ARG A 164 -5.93 16.18 -7.33
C ARG A 164 -5.40 14.87 -6.77
N SER A 165 -5.39 13.83 -7.59
CA SER A 165 -4.85 12.52 -7.22
C SER A 165 -3.37 12.33 -7.62
N ASP A 166 -2.67 13.40 -7.95
CA ASP A 166 -1.23 13.43 -8.22
C ASP A 166 -0.55 14.43 -7.29
N TRP A 167 0.34 13.92 -6.43
CA TRP A 167 1.00 14.67 -5.34
C TRP A 167 2.51 14.65 -5.46
#